data_136b21b6ef2c175988fdddcdcd92a245
#
_entry.id   136b21b6ef2c175988fdddcdcd92a245
#
_cell.length_a   1.000
_cell.length_b   1.000
_cell.length_c   1.000
_cell.angle_alpha   90.00
_cell.angle_beta   90.00
_cell.angle_gamma   90.00
#
_symmetry.space_group_name_H-M   'P 1'
#
loop_
_entity.id
_entity.type
_entity.pdbx_description
1 polymer ?
#
loop_
_entity_poly.entity_id
_entity_poly.type
_entity_poly.pdbx_seq_one_letter_code
_entity_poly.pdbx_strand_id
1 'polypeptide(L)'
;DLAMKATGKKFDFLLFDACFMGTAEVCYDFRDVTDYQIVSVMEVPAYGFPYESSLDYLYEGTVDGYKKICQAYTDFYKQRYENGNQAWGTIALIDSKEMEGLADATRAEIVEHKDVLGNDFDESDIQEYGKQGGRGIAYDLGQLMAVLNNGTMPNAFADQLNKTVLYKSFLEIA
;
A
#
# COMPACT_ATOMS: atom_id res chain seq x y z
N ASP A 1 1.67 15.57 12.31
CA ASP A 1 2.76 16.52 12.57
C ASP A 1 2.53 17.38 13.84
N LEU A 2 1.31 17.94 14.07
CA LEU A 2 1.02 18.73 15.28
C LEU A 2 1.12 17.89 16.57
N ALA A 3 0.62 16.66 16.56
CA ALA A 3 0.71 15.76 17.71
C ALA A 3 2.17 15.38 18.02
N MET A 4 2.98 15.10 16.99
CA MET A 4 4.42 14.87 17.16
C MET A 4 5.14 16.09 17.71
N LYS A 5 4.87 17.28 17.16
CA LYS A 5 5.44 18.54 17.67
C LYS A 5 5.08 18.79 19.14
N ALA A 6 3.86 18.42 19.55
CA ALA A 6 3.38 18.59 20.91
C ALA A 6 3.95 17.54 21.89
N THR A 7 4.18 16.31 21.43
CA THR A 7 4.57 15.18 22.30
C THR A 7 6.03 14.76 22.18
N GLY A 8 6.69 15.12 21.06
CA GLY A 8 8.03 14.64 20.70
C GLY A 8 8.08 13.14 20.33
N LYS A 9 6.92 12.52 20.10
CA LYS A 9 6.83 11.06 19.83
C LYS A 9 6.18 10.79 18.49
N LYS A 10 6.70 9.82 17.74
CA LYS A 10 6.02 9.18 16.64
C LYS A 10 4.90 8.27 17.16
N PHE A 11 3.94 7.99 16.29
CA PHE A 11 3.01 6.88 16.50
C PHE A 11 3.71 5.55 16.21
N ASP A 12 3.42 4.53 16.99
CA ASP A 12 3.92 3.17 16.70
C ASP A 12 3.35 2.66 15.37
N PHE A 13 2.06 2.93 15.10
CA PHE A 13 1.45 2.68 13.81
C PHE A 13 0.28 3.63 13.56
N LEU A 14 -0.10 3.77 12.28
CA LEU A 14 -1.34 4.38 11.81
C LEU A 14 -2.13 3.35 11.00
N LEU A 15 -3.40 3.17 11.34
CA LEU A 15 -4.35 2.40 10.55
C LEU A 15 -5.32 3.36 9.87
N PHE A 16 -5.36 3.31 8.56
CA PHE A 16 -6.25 4.14 7.76
C PHE A 16 -7.50 3.34 7.36
N ASP A 17 -8.61 3.58 8.06
CA ASP A 17 -9.93 3.09 7.65
C ASP A 17 -10.51 4.05 6.60
N ALA A 18 -9.78 4.19 5.50
CA ALA A 18 -10.08 5.12 4.42
C ALA A 18 -9.54 4.61 3.07
N CYS A 19 -10.25 4.97 2.00
CA CYS A 19 -9.91 4.59 0.63
C CYS A 19 -8.61 5.27 0.16
N PHE A 20 -7.83 4.57 -0.68
CA PHE A 20 -6.67 5.09 -1.41
C PHE A 20 -5.51 5.63 -0.56
N MET A 21 -5.47 5.27 0.74
CA MET A 21 -4.38 5.69 1.61
C MET A 21 -3.10 4.86 1.45
N GLY A 22 -3.14 3.80 0.62
CA GLY A 22 -1.99 2.91 0.36
C GLY A 22 -1.15 3.30 -0.86
N THR A 23 -1.30 4.50 -1.42
CA THR A 23 -0.40 4.97 -2.48
C THR A 23 0.99 5.28 -1.91
N ALA A 24 2.02 5.12 -2.74
CA ALA A 24 3.40 5.34 -2.31
C ALA A 24 3.62 6.78 -1.80
N GLU A 25 2.97 7.77 -2.43
CA GLU A 25 3.05 9.17 -2.04
C GLU A 25 2.48 9.42 -0.65
N VAL A 26 1.30 8.86 -0.35
CA VAL A 26 0.69 9.00 0.98
C VAL A 26 1.56 8.32 2.03
N CYS A 27 2.02 7.09 1.77
CA CYS A 27 2.89 6.39 2.70
C CYS A 27 4.21 7.14 2.94
N TYR A 28 4.75 7.78 1.91
CA TYR A 28 5.95 8.61 2.02
C TYR A 28 5.71 9.85 2.88
N ASP A 29 4.58 10.53 2.71
CA ASP A 29 4.25 11.74 3.48
C ASP A 29 4.08 11.46 4.98
N PHE A 30 3.62 10.26 5.33
CA PHE A 30 3.45 9.85 6.73
C PHE A 30 4.67 9.17 7.36
N ARG A 31 5.76 8.92 6.60
CA ARG A 31 6.94 8.16 7.07
C ARG A 31 7.62 8.70 8.32
N ASP A 32 7.57 10.02 8.52
CA ASP A 32 8.17 10.69 9.67
C ASP A 32 7.23 10.77 10.88
N VAL A 33 5.95 10.44 10.69
CA VAL A 33 4.90 10.57 11.71
C VAL A 33 4.65 9.26 12.44
N THR A 34 4.86 8.13 11.76
CA THR A 34 4.58 6.79 12.31
C THR A 34 5.66 5.79 11.92
N ASP A 35 5.84 4.74 12.72
CA ASP A 35 6.79 3.67 12.41
C ASP A 35 6.20 2.66 11.43
N TYR A 36 4.89 2.38 11.50
CA TYR A 36 4.19 1.46 10.60
C TYR A 36 2.89 2.06 10.10
N GLN A 37 2.46 1.65 8.89
CA GLN A 37 1.20 2.08 8.29
C GLN A 37 0.41 0.87 7.82
N ILE A 38 -0.88 0.79 8.20
CA ILE A 38 -1.85 -0.19 7.70
C ILE A 38 -2.78 0.55 6.75
N VAL A 39 -2.75 0.18 5.47
CA VAL A 39 -3.31 0.99 4.38
C VAL A 39 -3.97 0.12 3.32
N SER A 40 -4.91 0.70 2.57
CA SER A 40 -5.47 0.12 1.34
C SER A 40 -5.17 1.03 0.15
N VAL A 41 -4.69 0.45 -0.95
CA VAL A 41 -4.49 1.17 -2.23
C VAL A 41 -5.79 1.34 -3.00
N MET A 42 -6.82 0.57 -2.66
CA MET A 42 -8.19 0.67 -3.21
C MET A 42 -9.16 1.29 -2.21
N GLU A 43 -10.43 1.33 -2.61
CA GLU A 43 -11.51 1.65 -1.67
C GLU A 43 -11.52 0.63 -0.52
N VAL A 44 -11.76 1.12 0.68
CA VAL A 44 -12.15 0.29 1.82
C VAL A 44 -13.67 0.12 1.73
N PRO A 45 -14.21 -1.12 1.70
CA PRO A 45 -15.64 -1.34 1.64
C PRO A 45 -16.37 -0.68 2.80
N ALA A 46 -17.63 -0.28 2.60
CA ALA A 46 -18.42 0.52 3.55
C ALA A 46 -18.58 -0.06 4.98
N TYR A 47 -18.26 -1.33 5.16
CA TYR A 47 -18.23 -1.94 6.49
C TYR A 47 -17.00 -1.54 7.32
N GLY A 48 -15.98 -0.95 6.68
CA GLY A 48 -14.75 -0.52 7.34
C GLY A 48 -13.89 -1.66 7.86
N PHE A 49 -13.02 -1.37 8.81
CA PHE A 49 -12.20 -2.38 9.45
C PHE A 49 -13.00 -3.25 10.42
N PRO A 50 -12.69 -4.55 10.50
CA PRO A 50 -13.33 -5.47 11.44
C PRO A 50 -12.75 -5.29 12.85
N TYR A 51 -13.06 -4.17 13.50
CA TYR A 51 -12.50 -3.81 14.81
C TYR A 51 -12.76 -4.90 15.86
N GLU A 52 -13.91 -5.57 15.82
CA GLU A 52 -14.26 -6.64 16.77
C GLU A 52 -13.25 -7.78 16.75
N SER A 53 -12.71 -8.14 15.58
CA SER A 53 -11.74 -9.25 15.44
C SER A 53 -10.28 -8.79 15.41
N SER A 54 -10.01 -7.50 15.39
CA SER A 54 -8.65 -6.95 15.27
C SER A 54 -8.16 -6.18 16.51
N LEU A 55 -9.06 -5.77 17.42
CA LEU A 55 -8.71 -4.94 18.59
C LEU A 55 -7.66 -5.57 19.49
N ASP A 56 -7.73 -6.89 19.73
CA ASP A 56 -6.77 -7.58 20.60
C ASP A 56 -5.34 -7.48 20.06
N TYR A 57 -5.17 -7.49 18.73
CA TYR A 57 -3.86 -7.39 18.08
C TYR A 57 -3.28 -5.98 18.14
N LEU A 58 -4.11 -4.94 18.29
CA LEU A 58 -3.65 -3.55 18.46
C LEU A 58 -2.78 -3.39 19.70
N TYR A 59 -3.07 -4.13 20.75
CA TYR A 59 -2.34 -4.06 22.03
C TYR A 59 -1.06 -4.90 22.04
N GLU A 60 -0.82 -5.74 21.03
CA GLU A 60 0.43 -6.50 20.95
C GLU A 60 1.64 -5.57 20.71
N GLY A 61 1.45 -4.46 19.97
CA GLY A 61 2.50 -3.47 19.69
C GLY A 61 3.68 -4.04 18.90
N THR A 62 3.46 -5.08 18.10
CA THR A 62 4.49 -5.79 17.34
C THR A 62 4.15 -5.87 15.86
N VAL A 63 5.17 -6.04 15.02
CA VAL A 63 4.98 -6.27 13.57
C VAL A 63 4.06 -7.46 13.31
N ASP A 64 4.19 -8.53 14.09
CA ASP A 64 3.33 -9.71 13.95
C ASP A 64 1.89 -9.40 14.35
N GLY A 65 1.65 -8.59 15.38
CA GLY A 65 0.33 -8.07 15.74
C GLY A 65 -0.29 -7.27 14.59
N TYR A 66 0.48 -6.38 13.99
CA TYR A 66 0.02 -5.59 12.83
C TYR A 66 -0.29 -6.45 11.60
N LYS A 67 0.49 -7.51 11.33
CA LYS A 67 0.16 -8.50 10.29
C LYS A 67 -1.14 -9.23 10.58
N LYS A 68 -1.42 -9.58 11.85
CA LYS A 68 -2.69 -10.20 12.25
C LYS A 68 -3.88 -9.28 12.04
N ILE A 69 -3.73 -7.96 12.24
CA ILE A 69 -4.76 -6.96 11.91
C ILE A 69 -5.07 -7.02 10.42
N CYS A 70 -4.03 -7.00 9.57
CA CYS A 70 -4.20 -7.11 8.12
C CYS A 70 -4.86 -8.44 7.71
N GLN A 71 -4.47 -9.55 8.36
CA GLN A 71 -5.07 -10.86 8.11
C GLN A 71 -6.55 -10.88 8.52
N ALA A 72 -6.90 -10.33 9.69
CA ALA A 72 -8.29 -10.25 10.16
C ALA A 72 -9.17 -9.46 9.18
N TYR A 73 -8.65 -8.36 8.60
CA TYR A 73 -9.32 -7.63 7.54
C TYR A 73 -9.58 -8.52 6.31
N THR A 74 -8.57 -9.23 5.85
CA THR A 74 -8.67 -10.11 4.68
C THR A 74 -9.69 -11.23 4.92
N ASP A 75 -9.63 -11.90 6.08
CA ASP A 75 -10.52 -13.01 6.44
C ASP A 75 -11.98 -12.55 6.58
N PHE A 76 -12.20 -11.37 7.18
CA PHE A 76 -13.53 -10.78 7.32
C PHE A 76 -14.18 -10.56 5.95
N TYR A 77 -13.48 -9.92 5.02
CA TYR A 77 -14.03 -9.65 3.71
C TYR A 77 -14.14 -10.90 2.84
N LYS A 78 -13.20 -11.82 2.95
CA LYS A 78 -13.27 -13.13 2.29
C LYS A 78 -14.54 -13.89 2.72
N GLN A 79 -14.78 -14.02 4.02
CA GLN A 79 -15.96 -14.69 4.54
C GLN A 79 -17.27 -13.96 4.15
N ARG A 80 -17.25 -12.63 4.14
CA ARG A 80 -18.43 -11.85 3.83
C ARG A 80 -18.86 -11.96 2.37
N TYR A 81 -17.93 -12.19 1.47
CA TYR A 81 -18.18 -12.28 0.03
C TYR A 81 -18.24 -13.72 -0.50
N GLU A 82 -18.01 -14.74 0.32
CA GLU A 82 -18.09 -16.16 -0.07
C GLU A 82 -19.45 -16.59 -0.65
N ASN A 83 -20.52 -15.83 -0.42
CA ASN A 83 -21.89 -16.19 -0.81
C ASN A 83 -22.39 -15.47 -2.07
N GLY A 84 -21.55 -15.19 -3.05
CA GLY A 84 -21.96 -14.76 -4.39
C GLY A 84 -21.86 -13.26 -4.67
N ASN A 85 -21.34 -12.47 -3.75
CA ASN A 85 -20.90 -11.11 -4.02
C ASN A 85 -19.42 -11.11 -4.39
N GLN A 86 -19.04 -10.29 -5.35
CA GLN A 86 -17.63 -10.14 -5.73
C GLN A 86 -16.80 -9.68 -4.53
N ALA A 87 -15.87 -10.52 -4.10
CA ALA A 87 -14.91 -10.14 -3.07
C ALA A 87 -13.94 -9.09 -3.63
N TRP A 88 -13.80 -7.97 -2.94
CA TRP A 88 -12.83 -6.95 -3.30
C TRP A 88 -12.27 -6.28 -2.05
N GLY A 89 -11.05 -5.85 -2.14
CA GLY A 89 -10.36 -5.16 -1.06
C GLY A 89 -8.86 -5.44 -1.10
N THR A 90 -8.10 -4.47 -0.67
CA THR A 90 -6.66 -4.59 -0.50
C THR A 90 -6.26 -4.13 0.88
N ILE A 91 -5.18 -4.68 1.39
CA ILE A 91 -4.57 -4.24 2.64
C ILE A 91 -3.06 -4.48 2.60
N ALA A 92 -2.31 -3.54 3.11
CA ALA A 92 -0.85 -3.65 3.24
C ALA A 92 -0.37 -3.12 4.59
N LEU A 93 0.72 -3.70 5.08
CA LEU A 93 1.51 -3.19 6.19
C LEU A 93 2.82 -2.65 5.66
N ILE A 94 3.07 -1.38 5.89
CA ILE A 94 4.24 -0.64 5.40
C ILE A 94 5.17 -0.33 6.57
N ASP A 95 6.47 -0.57 6.38
CA ASP A 95 7.52 -0.08 7.28
C ASP A 95 7.93 1.33 6.85
N SER A 96 7.56 2.32 7.64
CA SER A 96 7.76 3.73 7.31
C SER A 96 9.24 4.11 7.16
N LYS A 97 10.13 3.45 7.89
CA LYS A 97 11.58 3.74 7.83
C LYS A 97 12.22 3.36 6.50
N GLU A 98 11.59 2.43 5.75
CA GLU A 98 12.08 1.96 4.46
C GLU A 98 11.55 2.82 3.28
N MET A 99 10.65 3.78 3.54
CA MET A 99 10.02 4.60 2.48
C MET A 99 11.00 5.52 1.76
N GLU A 100 12.01 6.07 2.46
CA GLU A 100 13.06 6.87 1.79
C GLU A 100 13.86 6.03 0.80
N GLY A 101 14.25 4.82 1.20
CA GLY A 101 14.94 3.88 0.30
C GLY A 101 14.09 3.50 -0.91
N LEU A 102 12.77 3.32 -0.73
CA LEU A 102 11.85 3.06 -1.83
C LEU A 102 11.74 4.26 -2.78
N ALA A 103 11.68 5.48 -2.24
CA ALA A 103 11.67 6.70 -3.05
C ALA A 103 12.97 6.86 -3.84
N ASP A 104 14.12 6.55 -3.26
CA ASP A 104 15.42 6.60 -3.93
C ASP A 104 15.53 5.56 -5.04
N ALA A 105 15.10 4.31 -4.79
CA ALA A 105 15.06 3.25 -5.80
C ALA A 105 14.13 3.62 -6.96
N THR A 106 12.93 4.13 -6.65
CA THR A 106 11.97 4.62 -7.66
C THR A 106 12.56 5.74 -8.50
N ARG A 107 13.20 6.72 -7.85
CA ARG A 107 13.84 7.86 -8.54
C ARG A 107 14.96 7.41 -9.49
N ALA A 108 15.76 6.42 -9.07
CA ALA A 108 16.83 5.88 -9.90
C ALA A 108 16.28 5.28 -11.20
N GLU A 109 15.24 4.45 -11.13
CA GLU A 109 14.59 3.85 -12.29
C GLU A 109 13.95 4.91 -13.22
N ILE A 110 13.24 5.89 -12.64
CA ILE A 110 12.63 6.99 -13.43
C ILE A 110 13.69 7.80 -14.16
N VAL A 111 14.82 8.11 -13.53
CA VAL A 111 15.92 8.86 -14.16
C VAL A 111 16.59 8.05 -15.26
N GLU A 112 16.79 6.75 -15.05
CA GLU A 112 17.41 5.85 -16.04
C GLU A 112 16.51 5.70 -17.27
N HIS A 113 15.19 5.62 -17.09
CA HIS A 113 14.22 5.36 -18.15
C HIS A 113 13.37 6.57 -18.56
N LYS A 114 13.84 7.79 -18.27
CA LYS A 114 13.09 9.04 -18.55
C LYS A 114 12.65 9.21 -20.00
N ASP A 115 13.43 8.67 -20.94
CA ASP A 115 13.13 8.78 -22.38
C ASP A 115 11.94 7.90 -22.78
N VAL A 116 11.73 6.77 -22.10
CA VAL A 116 10.55 5.89 -22.26
C VAL A 116 9.30 6.63 -21.81
N LEU A 117 9.33 7.27 -20.64
CA LEU A 117 8.21 8.06 -20.10
C LEU A 117 7.80 9.22 -21.02
N GLY A 118 8.76 9.77 -21.76
CA GLY A 118 8.53 10.94 -22.63
C GLY A 118 7.95 10.63 -24.02
N ASN A 119 8.14 9.42 -24.57
CA ASN A 119 7.88 9.14 -25.98
C ASN A 119 6.94 7.97 -26.24
N ASP A 120 7.12 6.84 -25.57
CA ASP A 120 6.46 5.56 -25.92
C ASP A 120 5.81 4.89 -24.70
N PHE A 121 5.50 5.66 -23.65
CA PHE A 121 4.92 5.11 -22.45
C PHE A 121 3.43 4.76 -22.66
N ASP A 122 3.11 3.47 -22.53
CA ASP A 122 1.73 2.97 -22.53
C ASP A 122 1.34 2.55 -21.10
N GLU A 123 0.41 3.29 -20.51
CA GLU A 123 -0.10 3.03 -19.14
C GLU A 123 -1.07 1.84 -19.10
N SER A 124 -1.52 1.31 -20.26
CA SER A 124 -2.52 0.25 -20.35
C SER A 124 -2.05 -1.09 -19.76
N ASP A 125 -0.73 -1.30 -19.69
CA ASP A 125 -0.12 -2.50 -19.09
C ASP A 125 0.06 -2.41 -17.57
N ILE A 126 -0.36 -1.28 -16.94
CA ILE A 126 -0.22 -1.06 -15.51
C ILE A 126 -1.58 -1.18 -14.83
N GLN A 127 -1.65 -1.98 -13.77
CA GLN A 127 -2.87 -2.09 -12.97
C GLN A 127 -3.29 -0.73 -12.42
N GLU A 128 -4.50 -0.32 -12.75
CA GLU A 128 -5.15 0.87 -12.20
C GLU A 128 -5.92 0.53 -10.93
N TYR A 129 -5.86 1.42 -9.94
CA TYR A 129 -6.67 1.35 -8.72
C TYR A 129 -7.66 2.52 -8.68
N GLY A 130 -8.96 2.17 -8.64
CA GLY A 130 -10.04 3.16 -8.73
C GLY A 130 -10.12 3.86 -10.08
N LYS A 131 -11.26 4.50 -10.36
CA LYS A 131 -11.44 5.27 -11.60
C LYS A 131 -12.16 6.57 -11.33
N GLN A 132 -11.60 7.67 -11.83
CA GLN A 132 -12.26 8.97 -11.83
C GLN A 132 -12.13 9.62 -13.20
N GLY A 133 -13.26 9.95 -13.81
CA GLY A 133 -13.27 10.58 -15.14
C GLY A 133 -12.67 9.69 -16.26
N GLY A 134 -12.72 8.36 -16.11
CA GLY A 134 -12.18 7.40 -17.08
C GLY A 134 -10.68 7.10 -16.92
N ARG A 135 -10.01 7.67 -15.94
CA ARG A 135 -8.59 7.41 -15.62
C ARG A 135 -8.44 6.78 -14.25
N GLY A 136 -7.39 5.97 -14.04
CA GLY A 136 -6.99 5.45 -12.74
C GLY A 136 -6.71 6.57 -11.74
N ILE A 137 -7.11 6.35 -10.49
CA ILE A 137 -6.76 7.27 -9.38
C ILE A 137 -5.31 7.01 -8.95
N ALA A 138 -4.90 5.75 -8.94
CA ALA A 138 -3.54 5.32 -8.66
C ALA A 138 -3.17 4.14 -9.56
N TYR A 139 -1.87 3.91 -9.72
CA TYR A 139 -1.30 2.84 -10.55
C TYR A 139 -0.35 1.99 -9.72
N ASP A 140 -0.21 0.71 -10.10
CA ASP A 140 0.72 -0.20 -9.40
C ASP A 140 2.17 0.22 -9.63
N LEU A 141 2.84 0.61 -8.56
CA LEU A 141 4.22 1.10 -8.61
C LEU A 141 5.21 0.02 -9.09
N GLY A 142 4.99 -1.24 -8.68
CA GLY A 142 5.83 -2.35 -9.11
C GLY A 142 5.70 -2.64 -10.60
N GLN A 143 4.47 -2.64 -11.12
CA GLN A 143 4.25 -2.80 -12.56
C GLN A 143 4.79 -1.61 -13.36
N LEU A 144 4.65 -0.38 -12.86
CA LEU A 144 5.28 0.78 -13.48
C LEU A 144 6.79 0.57 -13.63
N MET A 145 7.50 0.16 -12.59
CA MET A 145 8.94 -0.09 -12.66
C MET A 145 9.27 -1.25 -13.64
N ALA A 146 8.44 -2.28 -13.68
CA ALA A 146 8.61 -3.38 -14.62
C ALA A 146 8.41 -2.92 -16.08
N VAL A 147 7.37 -2.14 -16.36
CA VAL A 147 7.11 -1.59 -17.71
C VAL A 147 8.26 -0.71 -18.17
N LEU A 148 8.77 0.17 -17.32
CA LEU A 148 9.94 1.02 -17.62
C LEU A 148 11.17 0.18 -17.97
N ASN A 149 11.36 -0.97 -17.34
CA ASN A 149 12.49 -1.88 -17.55
C ASN A 149 12.11 -3.09 -18.44
N ASN A 150 11.40 -2.83 -19.55
CA ASN A 150 11.05 -3.82 -20.58
C ASN A 150 10.33 -5.09 -20.04
N GLY A 151 9.40 -4.90 -19.12
CA GLY A 151 8.58 -5.97 -18.53
C GLY A 151 9.24 -6.74 -17.39
N THR A 152 10.42 -6.33 -16.95
CA THR A 152 11.15 -7.01 -15.87
C THR A 152 11.32 -6.08 -14.67
N MET A 153 10.87 -6.48 -13.49
CA MET A 153 11.07 -5.70 -12.28
C MET A 153 12.57 -5.59 -11.94
N PRO A 154 13.14 -4.38 -11.78
CA PRO A 154 14.53 -4.20 -11.40
C PRO A 154 14.82 -4.80 -10.02
N ASN A 155 15.91 -5.56 -9.89
CA ASN A 155 16.21 -6.27 -8.64
C ASN A 155 16.39 -5.32 -7.44
N ALA A 156 17.10 -4.22 -7.61
CA ALA A 156 17.33 -3.25 -6.54
C ALA A 156 16.02 -2.64 -6.03
N PHE A 157 15.10 -2.31 -6.95
CA PHE A 157 13.77 -1.81 -6.60
C PHE A 157 12.95 -2.91 -5.90
N ALA A 158 12.93 -4.15 -6.43
CA ALA A 158 12.21 -5.28 -5.85
C ALA A 158 12.69 -5.59 -4.41
N ASP A 159 13.99 -5.58 -4.18
CA ASP A 159 14.58 -5.80 -2.85
C ASP A 159 14.14 -4.71 -1.87
N GLN A 160 14.12 -3.45 -2.30
CA GLN A 160 13.68 -2.35 -1.46
C GLN A 160 12.16 -2.39 -1.21
N LEU A 161 11.37 -2.70 -2.24
CA LEU A 161 9.92 -2.86 -2.09
C LEU A 161 9.58 -3.97 -1.07
N ASN A 162 10.31 -5.09 -1.12
CA ASN A 162 10.12 -6.21 -0.18
C ASN A 162 10.52 -5.85 1.27
N LYS A 163 11.43 -4.91 1.49
CA LYS A 163 11.73 -4.37 2.83
C LYS A 163 10.63 -3.44 3.31
N THR A 164 10.06 -2.65 2.40
CA THR A 164 9.05 -1.63 2.71
C THR A 164 7.69 -2.25 2.98
N VAL A 165 7.26 -3.24 2.18
CA VAL A 165 5.95 -3.89 2.28
C VAL A 165 6.07 -5.19 3.08
N LEU A 166 5.81 -5.13 4.38
CA LEU A 166 5.97 -6.26 5.31
C LEU A 166 4.84 -7.29 5.20
N TYR A 167 3.68 -6.89 4.69
CA TYR A 167 2.51 -7.72 4.43
C TYR A 167 1.67 -7.08 3.35
N LYS A 168 1.10 -7.87 2.48
CA LYS A 168 0.06 -7.46 1.53
C LYS A 168 -0.93 -8.58 1.28
N SER A 169 -2.18 -8.20 1.10
CA SER A 169 -3.24 -9.11 0.66
C SER A 169 -4.20 -8.36 -0.25
N PHE A 170 -4.76 -9.08 -1.19
CA PHE A 170 -5.84 -8.62 -2.05
C PHE A 170 -6.88 -9.73 -2.18
N LEU A 171 -8.13 -9.33 -2.34
CA LEU A 171 -9.22 -10.23 -2.66
C LEU A 171 -9.49 -10.11 -4.16
N GLU A 172 -9.34 -11.20 -4.88
CA GLU A 172 -9.64 -11.24 -6.31
C GLU A 172 -11.15 -11.09 -6.52
N ILE A 173 -11.52 -10.26 -7.49
CA ILE A 173 -12.86 -10.24 -8.06
C ILE A 173 -12.96 -11.50 -8.92
N ALA A 174 -13.75 -12.48 -8.47
CA ALA A 174 -14.03 -13.68 -9.24
C ALA A 174 -14.98 -13.40 -10.41
#